data_b14e4ae73e52381979fc673a58784b36
#
_entry.id   b14e4ae73e52381979fc673a58784b36
#
_cell.length_a   1.000
_cell.length_b   1.000
_cell.length_c   1.000
_cell.angle_alpha   90.00
_cell.angle_beta   90.00
_cell.angle_gamma   90.00
#
_symmetry.space_group_name_H-M   'P 1'
#
loop_
_entity.id
_entity.type
_entity.pdbx_description
1 polymer ?
#
loop_
_entity_poly.entity_id
_entity_poly.type
_entity_poly.pdbx_seq_one_letter_code
_entity_poly.pdbx_strand_id
1 'polypeptide(L)'
;MAGVGSCNVADLDLPAEVREHLAGAWGIEELYPPQAAAMPAVLAGESVLLAAPTASGKSLVAYLAILRRLLVDEIGSRAIYIVPLKALASEKVDELNELCGAVGLSVGIGVGDRSSESKKLDDADVLVCTSEKFDSLLRNRERFLEGVSVVIADEIH
;
A
#
# COMPACT_ATOMS: atom_id res chain seq x y z
N MET A 1 30.68 1.02 12.14
CA MET A 1 29.51 0.62 11.33
C MET A 1 28.38 0.26 12.28
N ALA A 2 27.37 1.08 12.36
CA ALA A 2 26.16 0.64 13.01
C ALA A 2 25.54 -0.46 12.13
N GLY A 3 25.59 -1.71 12.59
CA GLY A 3 24.89 -2.79 11.93
C GLY A 3 23.43 -2.39 11.80
N VAL A 4 22.85 -2.55 10.62
CA VAL A 4 21.41 -2.46 10.45
C VAL A 4 20.85 -3.55 11.35
N GLY A 5 20.34 -3.16 12.53
CA GLY A 5 19.74 -4.10 13.45
C GLY A 5 18.61 -4.83 12.74
N SER A 6 18.47 -6.12 13.01
CA SER A 6 17.35 -6.89 12.49
C SER A 6 16.04 -6.20 12.90
N CYS A 7 15.14 -5.99 11.96
CA CYS A 7 13.84 -5.40 12.21
C CYS A 7 12.80 -6.52 12.24
N ASN A 8 12.41 -6.92 13.47
CA ASN A 8 11.38 -7.91 13.66
C ASN A 8 10.00 -7.31 13.44
N VAL A 9 9.16 -8.03 12.73
CA VAL A 9 7.76 -7.63 12.49
C VAL A 9 7.00 -7.44 13.81
N ALA A 10 7.30 -8.26 14.83
CA ALA A 10 6.68 -8.14 16.15
C ALA A 10 6.93 -6.79 16.83
N ASP A 11 8.02 -6.09 16.48
CA ASP A 11 8.40 -4.81 17.06
C ASP A 11 7.90 -3.60 16.27
N LEU A 12 7.24 -3.81 15.13
CA LEU A 12 6.71 -2.74 14.31
C LEU A 12 5.53 -2.04 15.00
N ASP A 13 5.52 -0.73 14.96
CA ASP A 13 4.42 0.09 15.47
C ASP A 13 3.24 0.10 14.49
N LEU A 14 2.59 -1.05 14.40
CA LEU A 14 1.43 -1.34 13.56
C LEU A 14 0.40 -2.13 14.39
N PRO A 15 -0.88 -2.12 13.99
CA PRO A 15 -1.89 -2.95 14.66
C PRO A 15 -1.47 -4.42 14.76
N ALA A 16 -1.84 -5.05 15.87
CA ALA A 16 -1.47 -6.44 16.15
C ALA A 16 -1.94 -7.40 15.05
N GLU A 17 -3.11 -7.16 14.48
CA GLU A 17 -3.69 -7.98 13.41
C GLU A 17 -2.80 -7.97 12.16
N VAL A 18 -2.18 -6.84 11.84
CA VAL A 18 -1.21 -6.73 10.72
C VAL A 18 0.02 -7.57 11.01
N ARG A 19 0.60 -7.41 12.20
CA ARG A 19 1.80 -8.15 12.60
C ARG A 19 1.55 -9.67 12.64
N GLU A 20 0.42 -10.08 13.18
CA GLU A 20 0.02 -11.48 13.23
C GLU A 20 -0.19 -12.08 11.85
N HIS A 21 -0.81 -11.33 10.93
CA HIS A 21 -0.99 -11.79 9.56
C HIS A 21 0.34 -11.96 8.82
N LEU A 22 1.26 -11.00 8.98
CA LEU A 22 2.59 -11.08 8.37
C LEU A 22 3.36 -12.31 8.86
N ALA A 23 3.41 -12.52 10.16
CA ALA A 23 4.14 -13.64 10.77
C ALA A 23 3.46 -14.99 10.51
N GLY A 24 2.13 -15.06 10.65
CA GLY A 24 1.38 -16.30 10.54
C GLY A 24 1.07 -16.70 9.10
N ALA A 25 0.33 -15.88 8.35
CA ALA A 25 -0.13 -16.22 7.01
C ALA A 25 0.99 -16.10 5.96
N TRP A 26 1.84 -15.08 6.05
CA TRP A 26 2.90 -14.84 5.09
C TRP A 26 4.28 -15.36 5.54
N GLY A 27 4.42 -15.81 6.79
CA GLY A 27 5.67 -16.33 7.33
C GLY A 27 6.79 -15.30 7.40
N ILE A 28 6.45 -14.01 7.49
CA ILE A 28 7.41 -12.91 7.57
C ILE A 28 7.60 -12.51 9.03
N GLU A 29 8.68 -12.94 9.62
CA GLU A 29 9.02 -12.61 11.02
C GLU A 29 10.03 -11.47 11.11
N GLU A 30 10.84 -11.30 10.08
CA GLU A 30 11.90 -10.30 10.01
C GLU A 30 11.92 -9.62 8.65
N LEU A 31 12.15 -8.32 8.63
CA LEU A 31 12.26 -7.55 7.40
C LEU A 31 13.66 -7.66 6.79
N TYR A 32 13.71 -7.70 5.47
CA TYR A 32 14.99 -7.59 4.74
C TYR A 32 15.64 -6.21 4.98
N PRO A 33 16.97 -6.10 4.86
CA PRO A 33 17.66 -4.83 5.13
C PRO A 33 17.09 -3.61 4.40
N PRO A 34 16.74 -3.65 3.11
CA PRO A 34 16.11 -2.49 2.44
C PRO A 34 14.75 -2.12 3.04
N GLN A 35 13.96 -3.12 3.42
CA GLN A 35 12.66 -2.88 4.07
C GLN A 35 12.87 -2.26 5.45
N ALA A 36 13.75 -2.82 6.25
CA ALA A 36 14.06 -2.33 7.58
C ALA A 36 14.58 -0.89 7.56
N ALA A 37 15.41 -0.55 6.57
CA ALA A 37 15.94 0.80 6.40
C ALA A 37 14.87 1.85 6.08
N ALA A 38 13.82 1.46 5.35
CA ALA A 38 12.72 2.35 4.98
C ALA A 38 11.71 2.57 6.11
N MET A 39 11.56 1.63 7.03
CA MET A 39 10.48 1.63 8.02
C MET A 39 10.46 2.86 8.94
N PRO A 40 11.57 3.39 9.47
CA PRO A 40 11.50 4.58 10.31
C PRO A 40 10.81 5.77 9.64
N ALA A 41 11.15 6.05 8.39
CA ALA A 41 10.54 7.12 7.62
C ALA A 41 9.07 6.83 7.28
N VAL A 42 8.76 5.59 6.92
CA VAL A 42 7.39 5.14 6.63
C VAL A 42 6.50 5.31 7.87
N LEU A 43 6.95 4.86 9.03
CA LEU A 43 6.18 4.96 10.28
C LEU A 43 6.07 6.42 10.77
N ALA A 44 7.02 7.28 10.40
CA ALA A 44 6.95 8.71 10.70
C ALA A 44 6.04 9.49 9.72
N GLY A 45 5.48 8.82 8.70
CA GLY A 45 4.61 9.46 7.72
C GLY A 45 5.35 10.30 6.68
N GLU A 46 6.65 10.09 6.53
CA GLU A 46 7.48 10.79 5.55
C GLU A 46 7.31 10.19 4.15
N SER A 47 7.53 11.03 3.13
CA SER A 47 7.63 10.53 1.75
C SER A 47 8.94 9.77 1.55
N VAL A 48 8.85 8.58 0.96
CA VAL A 48 9.98 7.67 0.80
C VAL A 48 10.13 7.27 -0.66
N LEU A 49 11.36 7.35 -1.16
CA LEU A 49 11.75 6.74 -2.44
C LEU A 49 12.61 5.52 -2.13
N LEU A 50 12.08 4.33 -2.45
CA LEU A 50 12.78 3.07 -2.21
C LEU A 50 13.32 2.51 -3.53
N ALA A 51 14.63 2.56 -3.70
CA ALA A 51 15.33 1.96 -4.82
C ALA A 51 16.03 0.67 -4.35
N ALA A 52 15.53 -0.47 -4.79
CA ALA A 52 16.06 -1.76 -4.43
C ALA A 52 15.80 -2.78 -5.55
N PRO A 53 16.57 -3.87 -5.65
CA PRO A 53 16.31 -4.94 -6.62
C PRO A 53 14.89 -5.51 -6.46
N THR A 54 14.31 -5.99 -7.57
CA THR A 54 12.93 -6.54 -7.61
C THR A 54 12.66 -7.64 -6.58
N ALA A 55 13.66 -8.47 -6.30
CA ALA A 55 13.55 -9.58 -5.34
C ALA A 55 13.64 -9.16 -3.85
N SER A 56 13.71 -7.87 -3.55
CA SER A 56 13.93 -7.37 -2.17
C SER A 56 12.65 -7.08 -1.37
N GLY A 57 11.47 -7.40 -1.92
CA GLY A 57 10.20 -7.22 -1.21
C GLY A 57 9.77 -5.76 -1.04
N LYS A 58 10.04 -4.89 -2.01
CA LYS A 58 9.64 -3.46 -1.97
C LYS A 58 8.15 -3.25 -1.75
N SER A 59 7.32 -4.11 -2.34
CA SER A 59 5.86 -4.01 -2.21
C SER A 59 5.38 -4.07 -0.77
N LEU A 60 6.03 -4.86 0.08
CA LEU A 60 5.66 -4.94 1.49
C LEU A 60 5.79 -3.59 2.19
N VAL A 61 6.86 -2.84 1.91
CA VAL A 61 7.04 -1.49 2.48
C VAL A 61 5.88 -0.57 2.10
N ALA A 62 5.45 -0.63 0.84
CA ALA A 62 4.30 0.13 0.35
C ALA A 62 3.01 -0.28 1.07
N TYR A 63 2.77 -1.57 1.27
CA TYR A 63 1.60 -2.06 1.99
C TYR A 63 1.60 -1.60 3.44
N LEU A 64 2.73 -1.67 4.11
CA LEU A 64 2.86 -1.20 5.50
C LEU A 64 2.68 0.32 5.62
N ALA A 65 3.13 1.09 4.64
CA ALA A 65 2.88 2.53 4.58
C ALA A 65 1.38 2.84 4.49
N ILE A 66 0.65 2.12 3.64
CA ILE A 66 -0.80 2.25 3.51
C ILE A 66 -1.49 1.90 4.84
N LEU A 67 -1.18 0.76 5.42
CA LEU A 67 -1.81 0.30 6.65
C LEU A 67 -1.53 1.24 7.83
N ARG A 68 -0.31 1.71 7.96
CA ARG A 68 0.02 2.70 8.98
C ARG A 68 -0.79 3.98 8.82
N ARG A 69 -0.89 4.48 7.59
CA ARG A 69 -1.63 5.72 7.32
C ARG A 69 -3.12 5.57 7.60
N LEU A 70 -3.75 4.53 7.10
CA LEU A 70 -5.19 4.34 7.20
C LEU A 70 -5.66 3.85 8.57
N LEU A 71 -4.83 3.13 9.30
CA LEU A 71 -5.21 2.53 10.59
C LEU A 71 -4.74 3.32 11.80
N VAL A 72 -3.72 4.14 11.67
CA VAL A 72 -3.10 4.84 12.82
C VAL A 72 -3.08 6.35 12.62
N ASP A 73 -2.45 6.84 11.55
CA ASP A 73 -2.17 8.27 11.40
C ASP A 73 -3.38 9.07 10.88
N GLU A 74 -4.09 8.55 9.89
CA GLU A 74 -5.20 9.21 9.21
C GLU A 74 -6.39 8.25 9.08
N ILE A 75 -6.98 7.87 10.19
CA ILE A 75 -8.09 6.91 10.24
C ILE A 75 -9.27 7.42 9.42
N GLY A 76 -9.80 6.56 8.53
CA GLY A 76 -10.89 6.90 7.62
C GLY A 76 -10.45 7.55 6.32
N SER A 77 -9.15 7.77 6.13
CA SER A 77 -8.60 8.24 4.86
C SER A 77 -8.48 7.09 3.85
N ARG A 78 -8.03 7.42 2.65
CA ARG A 78 -7.91 6.48 1.52
C ARG A 78 -6.50 6.46 0.98
N ALA A 79 -6.17 5.37 0.28
CA ALA A 79 -4.89 5.19 -0.37
C ALA A 79 -5.06 4.90 -1.86
N ILE A 80 -4.10 5.32 -2.65
CA ILE A 80 -3.98 4.96 -4.07
C ILE A 80 -2.66 4.22 -4.28
N TYR A 81 -2.73 3.09 -4.97
CA TYR A 81 -1.58 2.30 -5.40
C TYR A 81 -1.52 2.29 -6.92
N ILE A 82 -0.52 2.92 -7.51
CA ILE A 82 -0.37 3.08 -8.95
C ILE A 82 0.61 2.06 -9.50
N VAL A 83 0.19 1.34 -10.52
CA VAL A 83 0.99 0.36 -11.25
C VAL A 83 1.06 0.71 -12.74
N PRO A 84 2.14 0.33 -13.46
CA PRO A 84 2.24 0.66 -14.88
C PRO A 84 1.37 -0.19 -15.81
N LEU A 85 0.99 -1.39 -15.39
CA LEU A 85 0.29 -2.37 -16.22
C LEU A 85 -0.92 -2.97 -15.51
N LYS A 86 -1.99 -3.18 -16.26
CA LYS A 86 -3.24 -3.79 -15.79
C LYS A 86 -3.03 -5.18 -15.14
N ALA A 87 -2.14 -6.00 -15.68
CA ALA A 87 -1.82 -7.32 -15.10
C ALA A 87 -1.24 -7.20 -13.69
N LEU A 88 -0.40 -6.21 -13.44
CA LEU A 88 0.17 -5.93 -12.12
C LEU A 88 -0.89 -5.44 -11.12
N ALA A 89 -1.90 -4.72 -11.61
CA ALA A 89 -3.00 -4.26 -10.74
C ALA A 89 -3.74 -5.43 -10.11
N SER A 90 -4.06 -6.46 -10.87
CA SER A 90 -4.75 -7.66 -10.36
C SER A 90 -3.92 -8.39 -9.30
N GLU A 91 -2.62 -8.55 -9.52
CA GLU A 91 -1.69 -9.16 -8.56
C GLU A 91 -1.66 -8.37 -7.24
N LYS A 92 -1.54 -7.05 -7.33
CA LYS A 92 -1.49 -6.18 -6.14
C LYS A 92 -2.81 -6.15 -5.38
N VAL A 93 -3.93 -6.20 -6.09
CA VAL A 93 -5.26 -6.30 -5.46
C VAL A 93 -5.38 -7.58 -4.65
N ASP A 94 -4.93 -8.71 -5.18
CA ASP A 94 -5.01 -10.00 -4.46
C ASP A 94 -4.18 -9.98 -3.17
N GLU A 95 -2.96 -9.50 -3.24
CA GLU A 95 -2.08 -9.36 -2.06
C GLU A 95 -2.67 -8.38 -1.03
N LEU A 96 -3.12 -7.21 -1.48
CA LEU A 96 -3.70 -6.19 -0.61
C LEU A 96 -5.04 -6.63 0.00
N ASN A 97 -5.87 -7.35 -0.75
CA ASN A 97 -7.13 -7.89 -0.22
C ASN A 97 -6.89 -8.83 0.95
N GLU A 98 -5.87 -9.67 0.86
CA GLU A 98 -5.52 -10.58 1.94
C GLU A 98 -5.12 -9.82 3.20
N LEU A 99 -4.21 -8.87 3.07
CA LEU A 99 -3.69 -8.09 4.20
C LEU A 99 -4.72 -7.09 4.74
N CYS A 100 -5.40 -6.36 3.87
CA CYS A 100 -6.43 -5.39 4.25
C CYS A 100 -7.68 -6.07 4.82
N GLY A 101 -8.04 -7.24 4.31
CA GLY A 101 -9.16 -8.02 4.82
C GLY A 101 -9.00 -8.41 6.29
N ALA A 102 -7.78 -8.65 6.74
CA ALA A 102 -7.47 -8.96 8.13
C ALA A 102 -7.76 -7.80 9.09
N VAL A 103 -7.81 -6.56 8.59
CA VAL A 103 -8.02 -5.34 9.37
C VAL A 103 -9.29 -4.57 8.98
N GLY A 104 -10.16 -5.16 8.18
CA GLY A 104 -11.45 -4.58 7.81
C GLY A 104 -11.39 -3.46 6.77
N LEU A 105 -10.30 -3.36 5.99
CA LEU A 105 -10.17 -2.42 4.89
C LEU A 105 -10.58 -3.06 3.57
N SER A 106 -11.24 -2.31 2.70
CA SER A 106 -11.65 -2.75 1.37
C SER A 106 -10.69 -2.27 0.28
N VAL A 107 -10.47 -3.12 -0.72
CA VAL A 107 -9.59 -2.83 -1.86
C VAL A 107 -10.39 -2.87 -3.16
N GLY A 108 -10.24 -1.84 -3.97
CA GLY A 108 -10.82 -1.74 -5.30
C GLY A 108 -9.76 -1.72 -6.39
N ILE A 109 -10.19 -2.03 -7.62
CA ILE A 109 -9.35 -1.96 -8.81
C ILE A 109 -9.93 -0.99 -9.82
N GLY A 110 -9.08 -0.11 -10.36
CA GLY A 110 -9.45 0.85 -11.40
C GLY A 110 -8.56 0.70 -12.63
N VAL A 111 -9.06 0.02 -13.67
CA VAL A 111 -8.27 -0.29 -14.87
C VAL A 111 -8.97 0.06 -16.19
N GLY A 112 -10.12 0.72 -16.16
CA GLY A 112 -10.89 1.02 -17.35
C GLY A 112 -11.61 2.37 -17.30
N ASP A 113 -12.14 2.79 -18.46
CA ASP A 113 -12.84 4.07 -18.64
C ASP A 113 -14.35 4.05 -18.33
N ARG A 114 -14.84 3.01 -17.68
CA ARG A 114 -16.28 2.84 -17.50
C ARG A 114 -16.82 3.62 -16.30
N SER A 115 -17.76 4.51 -16.56
CA SER A 115 -18.47 5.30 -15.55
C SER A 115 -19.27 4.47 -14.53
N SER A 116 -19.57 3.21 -14.82
CA SER A 116 -20.25 2.29 -13.90
C SER A 116 -19.36 1.80 -12.75
N GLU A 117 -18.07 1.93 -12.87
CA GLU A 117 -17.10 1.56 -11.83
C GLU A 117 -16.97 2.63 -10.75
N SER A 118 -17.33 3.89 -11.03
CA SER A 118 -17.10 5.00 -10.10
C SER A 118 -17.78 4.83 -8.74
N LYS A 119 -18.99 4.27 -8.72
CA LYS A 119 -19.72 4.02 -7.45
C LYS A 119 -19.08 2.95 -6.59
N LYS A 120 -18.46 1.92 -7.21
CA LYS A 120 -17.73 0.88 -6.48
C LYS A 120 -16.38 1.37 -5.98
N LEU A 121 -15.77 2.30 -6.70
CA LEU A 121 -14.50 2.91 -6.32
C LEU A 121 -14.66 3.83 -5.12
N ASP A 122 -15.78 4.55 -5.01
CA ASP A 122 -16.04 5.49 -3.92
C ASP A 122 -16.11 4.80 -2.54
N ASP A 123 -16.42 3.51 -2.49
CA ASP A 123 -16.53 2.74 -1.25
C ASP A 123 -15.23 2.04 -0.85
N ALA A 124 -14.20 2.05 -1.69
CA ALA A 124 -12.92 1.39 -1.40
C ALA A 124 -12.04 2.27 -0.49
N ASP A 125 -11.35 1.63 0.44
CA ASP A 125 -10.34 2.29 1.28
C ASP A 125 -9.00 2.40 0.53
N VAL A 126 -8.68 1.39 -0.26
CA VAL A 126 -7.47 1.34 -1.09
C VAL A 126 -7.86 1.12 -2.54
N LEU A 127 -7.39 1.97 -3.42
CA LEU A 127 -7.59 1.83 -4.85
C LEU A 127 -6.27 1.47 -5.53
N VAL A 128 -6.22 0.30 -6.17
CA VAL A 128 -5.13 -0.09 -7.07
C VAL A 128 -5.52 0.30 -8.49
N CYS A 129 -4.72 1.08 -9.17
CA CYS A 129 -5.04 1.56 -10.50
C CYS A 129 -3.80 1.68 -11.39
N THR A 130 -4.04 1.74 -12.69
CA THR A 130 -2.99 2.09 -13.66
C THR A 130 -2.72 3.59 -13.67
N SER A 131 -1.56 3.99 -14.19
CA SER A 131 -1.19 5.41 -14.35
C SER A 131 -2.21 6.18 -15.18
N GLU A 132 -2.74 5.55 -16.23
CA GLU A 132 -3.75 6.14 -17.11
C GLU A 132 -5.07 6.38 -16.36
N LYS A 133 -5.49 5.43 -15.54
CA LYS A 133 -6.69 5.57 -14.70
C LYS A 133 -6.49 6.67 -13.65
N PHE A 134 -5.33 6.73 -13.04
CA PHE A 134 -5.00 7.79 -12.06
C PHE A 134 -5.07 9.17 -12.72
N ASP A 135 -4.51 9.33 -13.91
CA ASP A 135 -4.59 10.56 -14.68
C ASP A 135 -6.06 10.95 -14.98
N SER A 136 -6.87 9.99 -15.36
CA SER A 136 -8.32 10.18 -15.57
C SER A 136 -9.04 10.62 -14.30
N LEU A 137 -8.73 10.01 -13.15
CA LEU A 137 -9.30 10.41 -11.86
C LEU A 137 -8.95 11.87 -11.51
N LEU A 138 -7.71 12.27 -11.75
CA LEU A 138 -7.26 13.65 -11.52
C LEU A 138 -7.97 14.65 -12.43
N ARG A 139 -8.07 14.34 -13.73
CA ARG A 139 -8.73 15.22 -14.72
C ARG A 139 -10.22 15.40 -14.42
N ASN A 140 -10.89 14.34 -13.99
CA ASN A 140 -12.33 14.36 -13.70
C ASN A 140 -12.64 14.81 -12.27
N ARG A 141 -11.64 15.11 -11.46
CA ARG A 141 -11.79 15.51 -10.06
C ARG A 141 -12.70 14.57 -9.28
N GLU A 142 -12.48 13.26 -9.44
CA GLU A 142 -13.30 12.23 -8.81
C GLU A 142 -13.31 12.37 -7.27
N ARG A 143 -14.47 12.14 -6.67
CA ARG A 143 -14.66 12.29 -5.22
C ARG A 143 -13.74 11.40 -4.39
N PHE A 144 -13.33 10.25 -4.94
CA PHE A 144 -12.39 9.36 -4.28
C PHE A 144 -11.13 10.09 -3.84
N LEU A 145 -10.63 11.03 -4.64
CA LEU A 145 -9.39 11.77 -4.37
C LEU A 145 -9.46 12.67 -3.14
N GLU A 146 -10.65 13.11 -2.74
CA GLU A 146 -10.82 14.01 -1.61
C GLU A 146 -10.38 13.43 -0.27
N GLY A 147 -10.45 12.11 -0.12
CA GLY A 147 -10.07 11.42 1.11
C GLY A 147 -8.68 10.78 1.09
N VAL A 148 -7.90 10.99 0.03
CA VAL A 148 -6.61 10.32 -0.14
C VAL A 148 -5.53 10.96 0.73
N SER A 149 -4.87 10.17 1.56
CA SER A 149 -3.76 10.59 2.42
C SER A 149 -2.42 9.98 2.03
N VAL A 150 -2.41 8.93 1.21
CA VAL A 150 -1.17 8.27 0.78
C VAL A 150 -1.31 7.80 -0.67
N VAL A 151 -0.25 8.00 -1.43
CA VAL A 151 -0.14 7.53 -2.81
C VAL A 151 1.14 6.73 -2.95
N ILE A 152 1.00 5.52 -3.49
CA ILE A 152 2.13 4.66 -3.84
C ILE A 152 2.27 4.64 -5.35
N ALA A 153 3.46 4.89 -5.85
CA ALA A 153 3.81 4.70 -7.25
C ALA A 153 4.84 3.59 -7.36
N ASP A 154 4.43 2.46 -7.90
CA ASP A 154 5.28 1.28 -8.03
C ASP A 154 5.88 1.20 -9.44
N GLU A 155 7.06 0.55 -9.55
CA GLU A 155 7.75 0.37 -10.83
C GLU A 155 7.99 1.68 -11.58
N ILE A 156 8.49 2.71 -10.88
CA ILE A 156 8.87 3.98 -11.52
C ILE A 156 10.20 3.80 -12.26
N HIS A 157 10.16 3.94 -13.55
CA HIS A 157 11.33 3.88 -14.40
C HIS A 157 11.57 5.19 -15.12
#